data_8b5572329ac6f28082451cf04cd48879
#
_entry.id   8b5572329ac6f28082451cf04cd48879
#
_cell.length_a   1.000
_cell.length_b   1.000
_cell.length_c   1.000
_cell.angle_alpha   90.00
_cell.angle_beta   90.00
_cell.angle_gamma   90.00
#
_symmetry.space_group_name_H-M   'P 1'
#
loop_
_entity.id
_entity.type
_entity.pdbx_description
1 polymer ?
#
loop_
_entity_poly.entity_id
_entity_poly.type
_entity_poly.pdbx_seq_one_letter_code
_entity_poly.pdbx_strand_id
1 'polypeptide(L)'
;MSGKSKKVKGTKQTLEYVEQPEKLHVKAIKCKNAKQKEFLKTLDEKIITVCTGSPGSGKTLLALYSALKALEKGQIECIYLVKPVVQIPGEEVGFLRGSLEEKLDPVNWSFYGNLDKLIGESWRKKLMAEKKIISVPIAFLRGVNLDHARVIVDEA
;
A
#
# COMPACT_ATOMS: atom_id res chain seq x y z
N MET A 1 29.23 12.52 70.34
CA MET A 1 29.94 12.60 69.05
C MET A 1 28.96 12.21 67.93
N SER A 2 28.62 13.17 67.11
CA SER A 2 27.52 13.10 66.13
C SER A 2 28.06 12.56 64.79
N GLY A 3 27.54 11.41 64.35
CA GLY A 3 27.85 10.83 63.02
C GLY A 3 26.75 11.18 62.02
N LYS A 4 27.05 12.08 61.09
CA LYS A 4 26.17 12.49 59.99
C LYS A 4 26.06 11.39 58.91
N SER A 5 24.87 10.83 58.75
CA SER A 5 24.51 9.95 57.61
C SER A 5 24.36 10.78 56.36
N LYS A 6 25.18 10.50 55.35
CA LYS A 6 25.03 11.05 53.98
C LYS A 6 23.96 10.30 53.20
N LYS A 7 22.87 11.03 52.89
CA LYS A 7 21.85 10.55 51.93
C LYS A 7 22.47 10.49 50.50
N VAL A 8 22.54 9.29 49.93
CA VAL A 8 22.85 9.07 48.52
C VAL A 8 21.55 9.38 47.73
N LYS A 9 21.63 10.40 46.86
CA LYS A 9 20.53 10.72 45.90
C LYS A 9 20.54 9.64 44.81
N GLY A 10 19.53 8.81 44.76
CA GLY A 10 19.30 7.89 43.68
C GLY A 10 18.93 8.65 42.39
N THR A 11 19.71 8.47 41.36
CA THR A 11 19.46 8.92 40.01
C THR A 11 18.25 8.17 39.46
N LYS A 12 17.15 8.88 39.17
CA LYS A 12 16.00 8.31 38.41
C LYS A 12 16.47 7.96 37.01
N GLN A 13 16.68 6.69 36.73
CA GLN A 13 16.79 6.19 35.36
C GLN A 13 15.42 6.36 34.70
N THR A 14 15.33 7.29 33.77
CA THR A 14 14.21 7.42 32.84
C THR A 14 14.30 6.20 31.89
N LEU A 15 13.38 5.25 32.04
CA LEU A 15 13.23 4.17 31.10
C LEU A 15 12.69 4.80 29.82
N GLU A 16 13.55 4.95 28.82
CA GLU A 16 13.12 5.25 27.46
C GLU A 16 12.32 4.05 26.95
N TYR A 17 11.04 4.25 26.79
CA TYR A 17 10.18 3.32 26.04
C TYR A 17 10.61 3.38 24.57
N VAL A 18 11.39 2.41 24.14
CA VAL A 18 11.64 2.17 22.72
C VAL A 18 10.33 1.61 22.15
N GLU A 19 9.54 2.47 21.51
CA GLU A 19 8.39 2.02 20.74
C GLU A 19 8.87 1.02 19.68
N GLN A 20 8.44 -0.22 19.81
CA GLN A 20 8.70 -1.21 18.76
C GLN A 20 8.00 -0.73 17.49
N PRO A 21 8.66 -0.76 16.32
CA PRO A 21 8.03 -0.31 15.09
C PRO A 21 6.75 -1.12 14.86
N GLU A 22 5.63 -0.42 14.77
CA GLU A 22 4.35 -1.03 14.44
C GLU A 22 4.50 -1.86 13.16
N LYS A 23 4.15 -3.14 13.22
CA LYS A 23 4.15 -4.01 12.04
C LYS A 23 2.90 -3.76 11.23
N LEU A 24 3.08 -3.71 9.91
CA LEU A 24 1.95 -3.70 8.99
C LEU A 24 1.05 -4.92 9.28
N HIS A 25 -0.23 -4.68 9.51
CA HIS A 25 -1.22 -5.72 9.67
C HIS A 25 -2.33 -5.57 8.62
N VAL A 26 -2.41 -6.54 7.71
CA VAL A 26 -3.43 -6.58 6.67
C VAL A 26 -4.67 -7.31 7.18
N LYS A 27 -5.81 -6.65 7.22
CA LYS A 27 -7.09 -7.24 7.64
C LYS A 27 -7.43 -8.44 6.77
N ALA A 28 -7.75 -9.56 7.39
CA ALA A 28 -8.18 -10.76 6.68
C ALA A 28 -9.48 -10.51 5.92
N ILE A 29 -9.56 -11.01 4.70
CA ILE A 29 -10.78 -10.98 3.90
C ILE A 29 -11.34 -12.39 3.75
N LYS A 30 -12.66 -12.48 3.60
CA LYS A 30 -13.36 -13.75 3.33
C LYS A 30 -13.80 -13.76 1.87
N CYS A 31 -13.31 -14.73 1.10
CA CYS A 31 -13.79 -14.96 -0.27
C CYS A 31 -15.26 -15.36 -0.24
N LYS A 32 -16.07 -14.72 -1.07
CA LYS A 32 -17.52 -14.96 -1.16
C LYS A 32 -17.87 -16.18 -2.05
N ASN A 33 -16.97 -16.57 -2.95
CA ASN A 33 -17.21 -17.67 -3.88
C ASN A 33 -15.89 -18.38 -4.28
N ALA A 34 -16.01 -19.49 -4.99
CA ALA A 34 -14.89 -20.31 -5.44
C ALA A 34 -13.95 -19.56 -6.41
N LYS A 35 -14.50 -18.75 -7.32
CA LYS A 35 -13.70 -17.98 -8.29
C LYS A 35 -12.79 -16.95 -7.61
N GLN A 36 -13.25 -16.31 -6.53
CA GLN A 36 -12.41 -15.41 -5.74
C GLN A 36 -11.26 -16.15 -5.04
N LYS A 37 -11.50 -17.37 -4.55
CA LYS A 37 -10.45 -18.22 -3.96
C LYS A 37 -9.41 -18.64 -5.00
N GLU A 38 -9.88 -19.05 -6.18
CA GLU A 38 -9.04 -19.42 -7.32
C GLU A 38 -8.19 -18.22 -7.76
N PHE A 39 -8.79 -17.03 -7.87
CA PHE A 39 -8.07 -15.82 -8.24
C PHE A 39 -6.97 -15.48 -7.24
N LEU A 40 -7.22 -15.54 -5.93
CA LEU A 40 -6.16 -15.33 -4.93
C LEU A 40 -5.03 -16.35 -5.05
N LYS A 41 -5.36 -17.63 -5.25
CA LYS A 41 -4.36 -18.68 -5.46
C LYS A 41 -3.51 -18.38 -6.71
N THR A 42 -4.16 -18.00 -7.81
CA THR A 42 -3.48 -17.65 -9.07
C THR A 42 -2.54 -16.46 -8.91
N LEU A 43 -2.95 -15.43 -8.16
CA LEU A 43 -2.11 -14.26 -7.86
C LEU A 43 -0.85 -14.63 -7.06
N ASP A 44 -0.91 -15.64 -6.22
CA ASP A 44 0.23 -16.08 -5.43
C ASP A 44 1.16 -17.05 -6.20
N GLU A 45 0.63 -17.79 -7.17
CA GLU A 45 1.37 -18.82 -7.92
C GLU A 45 1.93 -18.33 -9.25
N LYS A 46 1.31 -17.33 -9.88
CA LYS A 46 1.65 -16.89 -11.24
C LYS A 46 2.33 -15.53 -11.27
N ILE A 47 3.29 -15.37 -12.18
CA ILE A 47 4.01 -14.10 -12.40
C ILE A 47 3.07 -13.07 -13.03
N ILE A 48 2.26 -13.49 -14.00
CA ILE A 48 1.29 -12.62 -14.70
C ILE A 48 -0.08 -13.24 -14.55
N THR A 49 -1.04 -12.43 -14.10
CA THR A 49 -2.45 -12.82 -13.96
C THR A 49 -3.33 -11.76 -14.61
N VAL A 50 -4.18 -12.17 -15.53
CA VAL A 50 -5.21 -11.32 -16.13
C VAL A 50 -6.56 -11.73 -15.58
N CYS A 51 -7.31 -10.79 -15.01
CA CYS A 51 -8.61 -11.04 -14.42
C CYS A 51 -9.69 -10.20 -15.10
N THR A 52 -10.69 -10.87 -15.68
CA THR A 52 -11.87 -10.25 -16.25
C THR A 52 -13.11 -10.57 -15.42
N GLY A 53 -14.11 -9.72 -15.47
CA GLY A 53 -15.37 -9.96 -14.75
C GLY A 53 -16.15 -8.67 -14.50
N SER A 54 -17.40 -8.82 -14.05
CA SER A 54 -18.33 -7.71 -13.82
C SER A 54 -17.79 -6.70 -12.78
N PRO A 55 -18.20 -5.43 -12.88
CA PRO A 55 -17.93 -4.43 -11.85
C PRO A 55 -18.39 -4.91 -10.47
N GLY A 56 -17.68 -4.51 -9.42
CA GLY A 56 -18.03 -4.89 -8.04
C GLY A 56 -17.75 -6.34 -7.65
N SER A 57 -17.17 -7.17 -8.53
CA SER A 57 -16.82 -8.58 -8.22
C SER A 57 -15.63 -8.75 -7.29
N GLY A 58 -14.95 -7.65 -6.92
CA GLY A 58 -13.84 -7.64 -5.96
C GLY A 58 -12.45 -7.85 -6.55
N LYS A 59 -12.27 -7.75 -7.88
CA LYS A 59 -10.99 -7.96 -8.56
C LYS A 59 -9.87 -7.11 -7.96
N THR A 60 -10.06 -5.79 -7.94
CA THR A 60 -9.08 -4.83 -7.43
C THR A 60 -8.80 -5.04 -5.94
N LEU A 61 -9.84 -5.29 -5.13
CA LEU A 61 -9.69 -5.56 -3.70
C LEU A 61 -8.82 -6.81 -3.44
N LEU A 62 -9.07 -7.90 -4.18
CA LEU A 62 -8.34 -9.16 -4.03
C LEU A 62 -6.88 -9.02 -4.50
N ALA A 63 -6.65 -8.30 -5.60
CA ALA A 63 -5.30 -8.01 -6.09
C ALA A 63 -4.49 -7.20 -5.06
N LEU A 64 -5.08 -6.13 -4.52
CA LEU A 64 -4.48 -5.33 -3.45
C LEU A 64 -4.22 -6.14 -2.18
N TYR A 65 -5.17 -7.00 -1.79
CA TYR A 65 -5.01 -7.87 -0.63
C TYR A 65 -3.81 -8.81 -0.78
N SER A 66 -3.69 -9.50 -1.91
CA SER A 66 -2.55 -10.40 -2.18
C SER A 66 -1.23 -9.63 -2.19
N ALA A 67 -1.18 -8.43 -2.81
CA ALA A 67 0.02 -7.60 -2.84
C ALA A 67 0.42 -7.11 -1.44
N LEU A 68 -0.54 -6.63 -0.64
CA LEU A 68 -0.29 -6.19 0.74
C LEU A 68 0.17 -7.34 1.63
N LYS A 69 -0.38 -8.56 1.45
CA LYS A 69 0.08 -9.75 2.18
C LYS A 69 1.51 -10.14 1.81
N ALA A 70 1.90 -9.98 0.55
CA ALA A 70 3.28 -10.20 0.12
C ALA A 70 4.22 -9.13 0.71
N LEU A 71 3.80 -7.87 0.77
CA LEU A 71 4.55 -6.78 1.41
C LEU A 71 4.68 -6.99 2.93
N GLU A 72 3.59 -7.38 3.61
CA GLU A 72 3.57 -7.71 5.05
C GLU A 72 4.57 -8.83 5.39
N LYS A 73 4.71 -9.81 4.51
CA LYS A 73 5.66 -10.93 4.65
C LYS A 73 7.09 -10.60 4.22
N GLY A 74 7.34 -9.42 3.68
CA GLY A 74 8.65 -9.05 3.14
C GLY A 74 9.06 -9.79 1.87
N GLN A 75 8.08 -10.35 1.13
CA GLN A 75 8.33 -11.04 -0.15
C GLN A 75 8.54 -10.08 -1.30
N ILE A 76 8.05 -8.85 -1.17
CA ILE A 76 8.22 -7.73 -2.10
C ILE A 76 8.57 -6.48 -1.32
N GLU A 77 9.19 -5.51 -1.99
CA GLU A 77 9.60 -4.23 -1.40
C GLU A 77 8.58 -3.14 -1.64
N CYS A 78 7.89 -3.16 -2.79
CA CYS A 78 6.90 -2.15 -3.13
C CYS A 78 5.75 -2.68 -4.01
N ILE A 79 4.67 -1.88 -4.08
CA ILE A 79 3.48 -2.12 -4.88
C ILE A 79 3.30 -0.94 -5.82
N TYR A 80 3.24 -1.18 -7.13
CA TYR A 80 2.89 -0.18 -8.12
C TYR A 80 1.40 -0.28 -8.45
N LEU A 81 0.70 0.84 -8.30
CA LEU A 81 -0.70 1.01 -8.68
C LEU A 81 -0.73 1.77 -10.00
N VAL A 82 -1.23 1.13 -11.03
CA VAL A 82 -1.21 1.66 -12.39
C VAL A 82 -2.63 1.76 -12.92
N LYS A 83 -3.00 2.95 -13.37
CA LYS A 83 -4.20 3.16 -14.17
C LYS A 83 -3.82 3.72 -15.54
N PRO A 84 -4.46 3.25 -16.62
CA PRO A 84 -4.36 3.95 -17.87
C PRO A 84 -5.00 5.33 -17.70
N VAL A 85 -4.22 6.38 -17.88
CA VAL A 85 -4.75 7.74 -17.95
C VAL A 85 -5.32 7.89 -19.35
N VAL A 86 -6.62 7.72 -19.50
CA VAL A 86 -7.29 8.05 -20.76
C VAL A 86 -7.38 9.58 -20.80
N GLN A 87 -6.67 10.19 -21.74
CA GLN A 87 -6.83 11.61 -22.04
C GLN A 87 -8.27 11.81 -22.53
N ILE A 88 -9.10 12.50 -21.75
CA ILE A 88 -10.40 12.94 -22.22
C ILE A 88 -10.12 13.98 -23.32
N PRO A 89 -10.59 13.79 -24.54
CA PRO A 89 -10.39 14.76 -25.63
C PRO A 89 -10.88 16.15 -25.17
N GLY A 90 -9.97 17.13 -25.10
CA GLY A 90 -10.27 18.49 -24.63
C GLY A 90 -9.81 18.83 -23.21
N GLU A 91 -9.38 17.87 -22.39
CA GLU A 91 -8.75 18.12 -21.11
C GLU A 91 -7.30 17.62 -21.14
N GLU A 92 -6.37 18.53 -21.38
CA GLU A 92 -4.95 18.23 -21.20
C GLU A 92 -4.69 18.06 -19.71
N VAL A 93 -4.22 16.90 -19.27
CA VAL A 93 -3.76 16.65 -17.88
C VAL A 93 -2.73 17.72 -17.42
N GLY A 94 -2.11 18.43 -18.38
CA GLY A 94 -1.23 19.56 -18.13
C GLY A 94 -1.91 20.80 -17.50
N PHE A 95 -3.21 20.98 -17.65
CA PHE A 95 -3.94 22.16 -17.17
C PHE A 95 -4.35 22.11 -15.69
N LEU A 96 -4.35 20.95 -15.04
CA LEU A 96 -4.60 20.87 -13.60
C LEU A 96 -3.39 21.46 -12.86
N ARG A 97 -3.63 22.52 -12.07
CA ARG A 97 -2.62 23.09 -11.19
C ARG A 97 -2.31 22.12 -10.06
N GLY A 98 -1.04 21.88 -9.76
CA GLY A 98 -0.61 21.02 -8.66
C GLY A 98 0.49 20.02 -9.04
N SER A 99 0.98 19.28 -8.06
CA SER A 99 1.95 18.21 -8.26
C SER A 99 1.32 17.05 -9.06
N LEU A 100 2.16 16.17 -9.64
CA LEU A 100 1.68 14.98 -10.34
C LEU A 100 0.83 14.09 -9.43
N GLU A 101 1.17 14.02 -8.15
CA GLU A 101 0.45 13.26 -7.13
C GLU A 101 -0.97 13.81 -6.93
N GLU A 102 -1.13 15.14 -6.79
CA GLU A 102 -2.44 15.79 -6.66
C GLU A 102 -3.32 15.58 -7.90
N LYS A 103 -2.72 15.55 -9.09
CA LYS A 103 -3.44 15.30 -10.35
C LYS A 103 -3.93 13.85 -10.47
N LEU A 104 -3.21 12.91 -9.88
CA LEU A 104 -3.55 11.48 -9.91
C LEU A 104 -4.51 11.08 -8.77
N ASP A 105 -4.70 11.89 -7.75
CA ASP A 105 -5.56 11.59 -6.62
C ASP A 105 -6.98 11.16 -7.01
N PRO A 106 -7.72 11.87 -7.87
CA PRO A 106 -9.06 11.45 -8.27
C PRO A 106 -9.07 10.09 -8.99
N VAL A 107 -8.05 9.83 -9.81
CA VAL A 107 -7.90 8.56 -10.54
C VAL A 107 -7.64 7.39 -9.57
N ASN A 108 -7.01 7.67 -8.46
CA ASN A 108 -6.59 6.68 -7.47
C ASN A 108 -7.62 6.40 -6.37
N TRP A 109 -8.75 7.12 -6.31
CA TRP A 109 -9.76 6.92 -5.26
C TRP A 109 -10.25 5.48 -5.12
N SER A 110 -10.39 4.76 -6.23
CA SER A 110 -10.79 3.35 -6.18
C SER A 110 -9.75 2.46 -5.48
N PHE A 111 -8.46 2.76 -5.65
CA PHE A 111 -7.39 2.08 -4.92
C PHE A 111 -7.39 2.47 -3.46
N TYR A 112 -7.47 3.78 -3.15
CA TYR A 112 -7.41 4.29 -1.78
C TYR A 112 -8.53 3.73 -0.91
N GLY A 113 -9.77 3.71 -1.40
CA GLY A 113 -10.89 3.14 -0.66
C GLY A 113 -10.74 1.64 -0.36
N ASN A 114 -10.08 0.89 -1.24
CA ASN A 114 -9.78 -0.52 -1.00
C ASN A 114 -8.59 -0.70 -0.05
N LEU A 115 -7.55 0.12 -0.17
CA LEU A 115 -6.40 0.12 0.75
C LEU A 115 -6.85 0.47 2.17
N ASP A 116 -7.69 1.51 2.33
CA ASP A 116 -8.19 1.93 3.65
C ASP A 116 -9.03 0.84 4.33
N LYS A 117 -9.78 0.04 3.56
CA LYS A 117 -10.49 -1.13 4.08
C LYS A 117 -9.54 -2.22 4.59
N LEU A 118 -8.39 -2.42 3.93
CA LEU A 118 -7.45 -3.49 4.21
C LEU A 118 -6.45 -3.14 5.31
N ILE A 119 -5.93 -1.91 5.33
CA ILE A 119 -4.84 -1.49 6.24
C ILE A 119 -5.16 -0.23 7.04
N GLY A 120 -6.21 0.50 6.70
CA GLY A 120 -6.56 1.79 7.28
C GLY A 120 -5.80 2.96 6.63
N GLU A 121 -6.39 4.16 6.74
CA GLU A 121 -5.86 5.38 6.11
C GLU A 121 -4.45 5.75 6.60
N SER A 122 -4.19 5.59 7.90
CA SER A 122 -2.89 5.90 8.52
C SER A 122 -1.78 5.07 7.89
N TRP A 123 -1.97 3.75 7.78
CA TRP A 123 -1.00 2.87 7.13
C TRP A 123 -0.86 3.13 5.65
N ARG A 124 -1.96 3.41 4.93
CA ARG A 124 -1.88 3.80 3.51
C ARG A 124 -0.98 5.01 3.33
N LYS A 125 -1.23 6.12 4.07
CA LYS A 125 -0.43 7.33 4.00
C LYS A 125 1.06 7.07 4.33
N LYS A 126 1.32 6.27 5.37
CA LYS A 126 2.68 5.87 5.75
C LYS A 126 3.39 5.11 4.63
N LEU A 127 2.77 4.08 4.06
CA LEU A 127 3.37 3.26 3.00
C LEU A 127 3.58 4.06 1.70
N MET A 128 2.71 5.03 1.40
CA MET A 128 2.91 5.94 0.26
C MET A 128 4.09 6.90 0.52
N ALA A 129 4.19 7.48 1.71
CA ALA A 129 5.32 8.34 2.09
C ALA A 129 6.67 7.58 2.07
N GLU A 130 6.67 6.32 2.48
CA GLU A 130 7.83 5.42 2.42
C GLU A 130 8.11 4.84 1.02
N LYS A 131 7.31 5.24 0.01
CA LYS A 131 7.38 4.71 -1.38
C LYS A 131 7.24 3.17 -1.47
N LYS A 132 6.58 2.56 -0.51
CA LYS A 132 6.18 1.15 -0.54
C LYS A 132 4.88 0.91 -1.31
N ILE A 133 4.07 1.96 -1.48
CA ILE A 133 2.95 2.01 -2.43
C ILE A 133 3.16 3.21 -3.32
N ILE A 134 3.25 2.98 -4.61
CA ILE A 134 3.57 3.99 -5.62
C ILE A 134 2.45 3.99 -6.66
N SER A 135 1.80 5.12 -6.85
CA SER A 135 0.81 5.29 -7.92
C SER A 135 1.43 6.04 -9.09
N VAL A 136 1.36 5.43 -10.27
CA VAL A 136 1.93 6.00 -11.49
C VAL A 136 1.04 5.75 -12.70
N PRO A 137 0.97 6.68 -13.66
CA PRO A 137 0.40 6.42 -14.97
C PRO A 137 1.21 5.36 -15.71
N ILE A 138 0.57 4.57 -16.58
CA ILE A 138 1.24 3.52 -17.35
C ILE A 138 2.41 4.05 -18.18
N ALA A 139 2.32 5.27 -18.70
CA ALA A 139 3.37 5.91 -19.50
C ALA A 139 4.69 6.09 -18.73
N PHE A 140 4.63 6.20 -17.41
CA PHE A 140 5.80 6.41 -16.54
C PHE A 140 6.49 5.10 -16.13
N LEU A 141 5.92 3.94 -16.45
CA LEU A 141 6.59 2.65 -16.22
C LEU A 141 7.66 2.34 -17.25
N ARG A 142 7.73 3.11 -18.34
CA ARG A 142 8.73 2.90 -19.38
C ARG A 142 10.14 3.15 -18.84
N GLY A 143 10.97 2.12 -18.84
CA GLY A 143 12.36 2.20 -18.35
C GLY A 143 12.50 2.10 -16.82
N VAL A 144 11.42 1.86 -16.08
CA VAL A 144 11.48 1.64 -14.64
C VAL A 144 11.86 0.19 -14.35
N ASN A 145 12.81 -0.01 -13.44
CA ASN A 145 13.07 -1.33 -12.89
C ASN A 145 11.99 -1.69 -11.86
N LEU A 146 11.37 -2.86 -12.03
CA LEU A 146 10.26 -3.35 -11.22
C LEU A 146 10.66 -4.56 -10.37
N ASP A 147 11.93 -4.70 -10.05
CA ASP A 147 12.44 -5.79 -9.22
C ASP A 147 11.79 -5.77 -7.83
N HIS A 148 11.56 -6.95 -7.29
CA HIS A 148 10.94 -7.14 -5.97
C HIS A 148 9.63 -6.36 -5.76
N ALA A 149 8.87 -6.15 -6.83
CA ALA A 149 7.64 -5.38 -6.83
C ALA A 149 6.42 -6.19 -7.32
N ARG A 150 5.23 -5.81 -6.86
CA ARG A 150 3.96 -6.18 -7.50
C ARG A 150 3.37 -5.00 -8.22
N VAL A 151 2.98 -5.22 -9.47
CA VAL A 151 2.32 -4.22 -10.31
C VAL A 151 0.86 -4.60 -10.47
N ILE A 152 -0.04 -3.68 -10.13
CA ILE A 152 -1.49 -3.84 -10.31
C ILE A 152 -1.92 -2.82 -11.35
N VAL A 153 -2.33 -3.31 -12.51
CA VAL A 153 -2.91 -2.49 -13.59
C VAL A 153 -4.43 -2.67 -13.53
N ASP A 154 -5.15 -1.61 -13.21
CA ASP A 154 -6.61 -1.62 -13.09
C ASP A 154 -7.21 -0.90 -14.29
N GLU A 155 -8.28 -1.50 -14.85
CA GLU A 155 -8.96 -0.99 -16.05
C GLU A 155 -8.05 -0.91 -17.31
N ALA A 156 -7.21 -1.95 -17.51
CA ALA A 156 -6.34 -2.08 -18.69
C ALA A 156 -7.12 -2.50 -19.93
#